data_a4394adc9335ca7c159276ed7d1ef764
#
_entry.id   a4394adc9335ca7c159276ed7d1ef764
#
_cell.length_a   1.000
_cell.length_b   1.000
_cell.length_c   1.000
_cell.angle_alpha   90.00
_cell.angle_beta   90.00
_cell.angle_gamma   90.00
#
_symmetry.space_group_name_H-M   'P 1'
#
loop_
_entity.id
_entity.type
_entity.pdbx_description
1 polymer ?
#
loop_
_entity_poly.entity_id
_entity_poly.type
_entity_poly.pdbx_seq_one_letter_code
_entity_poly.pdbx_strand_id
1 'polypeptide(L)'
;MAELEPELAELHKKLEHHILEQKSNWKSFVYAQQMGFYQGFDEIKLPGCRPTEQRLDRYDIKKYLTNEKMALDIGSNCGFLVLHLSKFLKHVDGVEINPYLVNVGKDTQKFLNINNVDLFASRFEDFKITKKYDIIFSLANDDTIDGNTEFTFDEYIKKIQGLLNEGGHLMWETISPDTYDPELFKPKRLILEKKFTLLEEKMVKSEYPVNVPERRFLVFQNN
;
A
#
# COMPACT_ATOMS: atom_id res chain seq x y z
N MET A 1 -5.45 27.97 12.14
CA MET A 1 -5.85 26.78 11.35
C MET A 1 -7.30 27.01 10.94
N ALA A 2 -7.65 26.79 9.68
CA ALA A 2 -9.05 26.87 9.27
C ALA A 2 -9.83 25.76 9.98
N GLU A 3 -11.01 26.09 10.47
CA GLU A 3 -11.91 25.13 11.13
C GLU A 3 -12.36 24.09 10.09
N LEU A 4 -12.34 22.81 10.44
CA LEU A 4 -12.81 21.76 9.55
C LEU A 4 -14.35 21.84 9.43
N GLU A 5 -14.87 21.52 8.26
CA GLU A 5 -16.31 21.33 8.07
C GLU A 5 -16.85 20.29 9.07
N PRO A 6 -18.03 20.47 9.64
CA PRO A 6 -18.55 19.61 10.72
C PRO A 6 -18.53 18.11 10.39
N GLU A 7 -18.93 17.74 9.17
CA GLU A 7 -18.94 16.34 8.71
C GLU A 7 -17.52 15.74 8.64
N LEU A 8 -16.55 16.53 8.18
CA LEU A 8 -15.16 16.13 8.11
C LEU A 8 -14.53 16.00 9.52
N ALA A 9 -14.90 16.89 10.44
CA ALA A 9 -14.47 16.82 11.83
C ALA A 9 -15.02 15.56 12.52
N GLU A 10 -16.27 15.17 12.22
CA GLU A 10 -16.86 13.94 12.74
C GLU A 10 -16.17 12.69 12.15
N LEU A 11 -15.85 12.71 10.85
CA LEU A 11 -15.02 11.65 10.25
C LEU A 11 -13.69 11.52 10.99
N HIS A 12 -12.95 12.62 11.18
CA HIS A 12 -11.65 12.58 11.86
C HIS A 12 -11.75 11.95 13.25
N LYS A 13 -12.74 12.30 14.06
CA LYS A 13 -12.97 11.69 15.38
C LYS A 13 -13.17 10.18 15.29
N LYS A 14 -13.91 9.72 14.28
CA LYS A 14 -14.17 8.30 14.03
C LYS A 14 -12.88 7.57 13.62
N LEU A 15 -12.07 8.16 12.74
CA LEU A 15 -10.80 7.60 12.35
C LEU A 15 -9.81 7.53 13.53
N GLU A 16 -9.72 8.57 14.34
CA GLU A 16 -8.93 8.58 15.56
C GLU A 16 -9.36 7.52 16.56
N HIS A 17 -10.65 7.25 16.67
CA HIS A 17 -11.17 6.17 17.52
C HIS A 17 -10.60 4.81 17.10
N HIS A 18 -10.59 4.48 15.79
CA HIS A 18 -9.98 3.24 15.31
C HIS A 18 -8.48 3.15 15.64
N ILE A 19 -7.73 4.26 15.55
CA ILE A 19 -6.32 4.30 15.95
C ILE A 19 -6.14 4.07 17.45
N LEU A 20 -7.04 4.59 18.30
CA LEU A 20 -7.02 4.33 19.74
C LEU A 20 -7.34 2.86 20.06
N GLU A 21 -8.35 2.28 19.40
CA GLU A 21 -8.67 0.85 19.54
C GLU A 21 -7.49 -0.03 19.09
N GLN A 22 -6.84 0.31 17.98
CA GLN A 22 -5.62 -0.37 17.52
C GLN A 22 -4.55 -0.37 18.61
N LYS A 23 -4.24 0.80 19.19
CA LYS A 23 -3.22 0.91 20.25
C LYS A 23 -3.51 0.03 21.47
N SER A 24 -4.79 -0.16 21.78
CA SER A 24 -5.22 -0.94 22.95
C SER A 24 -5.30 -2.44 22.70
N ASN A 25 -5.69 -2.84 21.49
CA ASN A 25 -6.13 -4.21 21.21
C ASN A 25 -5.24 -4.95 20.21
N TRP A 26 -4.51 -4.24 19.32
CA TRP A 26 -3.62 -4.86 18.35
C TRP A 26 -2.37 -5.41 19.02
N LYS A 27 -2.04 -6.68 18.74
CA LYS A 27 -0.95 -7.39 19.41
C LYS A 27 0.38 -7.39 18.64
N SER A 28 0.37 -6.83 17.46
CA SER A 28 1.57 -6.69 16.63
C SER A 28 2.05 -5.25 16.57
N PHE A 29 3.02 -4.95 15.71
CA PHE A 29 3.63 -3.64 15.58
C PHE A 29 2.64 -2.59 15.08
N VAL A 30 2.73 -1.37 15.62
CA VAL A 30 1.92 -0.21 15.21
C VAL A 30 2.82 0.83 14.59
N TYR A 31 2.64 1.07 13.29
CA TYR A 31 3.37 2.12 12.56
C TYR A 31 2.94 3.52 12.99
N ALA A 32 3.89 4.45 12.99
CA ALA A 32 3.65 5.88 13.27
C ALA A 32 2.92 6.15 14.62
N GLN A 33 3.08 5.27 15.60
CA GLN A 33 2.35 5.30 16.87
C GLN A 33 2.34 6.66 17.59
N GLN A 34 3.43 7.42 17.45
CA GLN A 34 3.57 8.75 18.08
C GLN A 34 3.07 9.90 17.20
N MET A 35 2.84 9.66 15.92
CA MET A 35 2.54 10.67 14.90
C MET A 35 1.09 10.65 14.40
N GLY A 36 0.26 9.75 14.94
CA GLY A 36 -1.12 9.59 14.51
C GLY A 36 -1.28 8.61 13.35
N PHE A 37 -1.45 9.12 12.11
CA PHE A 37 -1.63 8.27 10.93
C PHE A 37 -0.32 8.06 10.18
N TYR A 38 -0.09 6.81 9.74
CA TYR A 38 1.04 6.49 8.88
C TYR A 38 0.85 7.08 7.47
N GLN A 39 -0.29 6.85 6.86
CA GLN A 39 -0.66 7.48 5.58
C GLN A 39 -1.38 8.81 5.84
N GLY A 40 -1.04 9.85 5.08
CA GLY A 40 -1.84 11.07 4.98
C GLY A 40 -2.76 11.00 3.76
N PHE A 41 -3.85 11.77 3.76
CA PHE A 41 -4.79 11.84 2.64
C PHE A 41 -5.37 13.24 2.53
N ASP A 42 -4.97 13.97 1.47
CA ASP A 42 -5.31 15.38 1.29
C ASP A 42 -6.83 15.59 1.07
N GLU A 43 -7.51 14.60 0.44
CA GLU A 43 -8.93 14.68 0.14
C GLU A 43 -9.81 14.81 1.39
N ILE A 44 -9.36 14.26 2.50
CA ILE A 44 -10.01 14.41 3.81
C ILE A 44 -9.19 15.31 4.75
N LYS A 45 -8.23 16.06 4.24
CA LYS A 45 -7.35 16.97 5.00
C LYS A 45 -6.68 16.27 6.20
N LEU A 46 -6.36 14.98 6.07
CA LEU A 46 -5.75 14.17 7.13
C LEU A 46 -4.23 14.10 6.93
N PRO A 47 -3.44 14.69 7.84
CA PRO A 47 -1.98 14.58 7.77
C PRO A 47 -1.52 13.17 8.15
N GLY A 48 -0.38 12.75 7.60
CA GLY A 48 0.28 11.49 7.93
C GLY A 48 1.76 11.52 7.63
N CYS A 49 2.48 10.49 8.09
CA CYS A 49 3.93 10.39 7.90
C CYS A 49 4.31 10.19 6.42
N ARG A 50 3.44 9.57 5.63
CA ARG A 50 3.61 9.34 4.20
C ARG A 50 2.37 9.83 3.45
N PRO A 51 2.37 11.10 2.96
CA PRO A 51 1.25 11.65 2.20
C PRO A 51 0.99 10.86 0.92
N THR A 52 -0.24 10.41 0.72
CA THR A 52 -0.64 9.48 -0.35
C THR A 52 -0.44 10.07 -1.74
N GLU A 53 -0.93 11.27 -1.97
CA GLU A 53 -0.90 11.95 -3.27
C GLU A 53 0.53 12.23 -3.70
N GLN A 54 1.33 12.79 -2.80
CA GLN A 54 2.74 13.11 -3.05
C GLN A 54 3.56 11.84 -3.30
N ARG A 55 3.24 10.74 -2.62
CA ARG A 55 3.89 9.45 -2.83
C ARG A 55 3.61 8.93 -4.24
N LEU A 56 2.34 8.98 -4.68
CA LEU A 56 1.95 8.55 -6.01
C LEU A 56 2.61 9.40 -7.11
N ASP A 57 2.67 10.72 -6.93
CA ASP A 57 3.33 11.63 -7.88
C ASP A 57 4.83 11.30 -8.04
N ARG A 58 5.53 10.95 -6.96
CA ARG A 58 6.95 10.54 -7.00
C ARG A 58 7.18 9.23 -7.72
N TYR A 59 6.22 8.29 -7.64
CA TYR A 59 6.31 7.05 -8.40
C TYR A 59 6.17 7.29 -9.90
N ASP A 60 5.54 8.39 -10.32
CA ASP A 60 5.35 8.76 -11.74
C ASP A 60 4.79 7.60 -12.58
N ILE A 61 3.73 6.97 -12.06
CA ILE A 61 3.13 5.77 -12.63
C ILE A 61 1.83 6.03 -13.38
N LYS A 62 1.44 7.30 -13.56
CA LYS A 62 0.16 7.67 -14.21
C LYS A 62 -0.04 7.01 -15.57
N LYS A 63 1.05 6.78 -16.33
CA LYS A 63 1.02 6.10 -17.64
C LYS A 63 0.56 4.62 -17.58
N TYR A 64 0.62 3.98 -16.41
CA TYR A 64 0.16 2.61 -16.22
C TYR A 64 -1.30 2.54 -15.76
N LEU A 65 -1.86 3.65 -15.28
CA LEU A 65 -3.20 3.72 -14.71
C LEU A 65 -4.21 4.05 -15.82
N THR A 66 -5.22 3.19 -15.99
CA THR A 66 -6.35 3.44 -16.90
C THR A 66 -7.64 2.94 -16.27
N ASN A 67 -8.77 3.55 -16.61
CA ASN A 67 -10.10 3.21 -16.08
C ASN A 67 -10.63 1.82 -16.51
N GLU A 68 -9.85 1.06 -17.25
CA GLU A 68 -10.17 -0.32 -17.63
C GLU A 68 -9.49 -1.34 -16.72
N LYS A 69 -8.43 -0.94 -16.02
CA LYS A 69 -7.56 -1.81 -15.22
C LYS A 69 -8.05 -2.00 -13.80
N MET A 70 -7.72 -3.17 -13.26
CA MET A 70 -7.94 -3.54 -11.86
C MET A 70 -6.61 -3.63 -11.13
N ALA A 71 -6.57 -3.15 -9.88
CA ALA A 71 -5.37 -3.23 -9.06
C ALA A 71 -5.60 -3.87 -7.69
N LEU A 72 -4.50 -4.39 -7.11
CA LEU A 72 -4.40 -4.85 -5.73
C LEU A 72 -3.28 -4.09 -5.03
N ASP A 73 -3.54 -3.56 -3.84
CA ASP A 73 -2.52 -3.02 -2.93
C ASP A 73 -2.34 -3.97 -1.75
N ILE A 74 -1.13 -4.55 -1.62
CA ILE A 74 -0.78 -5.48 -0.56
C ILE A 74 -0.16 -4.69 0.60
N GLY A 75 -0.66 -4.90 1.83
CA GLY A 75 -0.30 -4.10 2.99
C GLY A 75 -0.85 -2.67 2.86
N SER A 76 -2.14 -2.56 2.52
CA SER A 76 -2.77 -1.28 2.15
C SER A 76 -2.86 -0.27 3.31
N ASN A 77 -2.55 -0.65 4.54
CA ASN A 77 -2.63 0.19 5.73
C ASN A 77 -4.03 0.81 5.89
N CYS A 78 -4.15 2.14 6.03
CA CYS A 78 -5.45 2.83 6.07
C CYS A 78 -6.23 2.79 4.74
N GLY A 79 -5.69 2.19 3.69
CA GLY A 79 -6.32 2.10 2.37
C GLY A 79 -6.37 3.43 1.60
N PHE A 80 -5.68 4.48 2.05
CA PHE A 80 -5.77 5.79 1.40
C PHE A 80 -5.17 5.78 -0.02
N LEU A 81 -4.11 4.99 -0.26
CA LEU A 81 -3.61 4.79 -1.62
C LEU A 81 -4.65 4.09 -2.49
N VAL A 82 -5.32 3.06 -1.97
CA VAL A 82 -6.40 2.33 -2.66
C VAL A 82 -7.53 3.27 -3.04
N LEU A 83 -7.99 4.10 -2.08
CA LEU A 83 -9.04 5.09 -2.30
C LEU A 83 -8.63 6.15 -3.33
N HIS A 84 -7.38 6.61 -3.30
CA HIS A 84 -6.88 7.57 -4.29
C HIS A 84 -6.77 6.96 -5.69
N LEU A 85 -6.27 5.73 -5.80
CA LEU A 85 -6.15 5.00 -7.07
C LEU A 85 -7.50 4.72 -7.74
N SER A 86 -8.58 4.62 -6.97
CA SER A 86 -9.94 4.39 -7.48
C SER A 86 -10.41 5.45 -8.49
N LYS A 87 -9.81 6.64 -8.47
CA LYS A 87 -10.08 7.73 -9.42
C LYS A 87 -9.56 7.45 -10.83
N PHE A 88 -8.59 6.55 -10.97
CA PHE A 88 -7.85 6.28 -12.19
C PHE A 88 -8.08 4.86 -12.73
N LEU A 89 -8.64 3.98 -11.90
CA LEU A 89 -8.76 2.55 -12.18
C LEU A 89 -10.23 2.10 -12.13
N LYS A 90 -10.52 1.02 -12.86
CA LYS A 90 -11.84 0.38 -12.86
C LYS A 90 -12.25 -0.10 -11.47
N HIS A 91 -11.30 -0.73 -10.77
CA HIS A 91 -11.52 -1.27 -9.43
C HIS A 91 -10.19 -1.46 -8.72
N VAL A 92 -10.17 -1.24 -7.40
CA VAL A 92 -8.98 -1.42 -6.58
C VAL A 92 -9.31 -2.23 -5.33
N ASP A 93 -8.59 -3.31 -5.10
CA ASP A 93 -8.62 -4.04 -3.84
C ASP A 93 -7.46 -3.63 -2.95
N GLY A 94 -7.70 -3.55 -1.65
CA GLY A 94 -6.67 -3.42 -0.63
C GLY A 94 -6.72 -4.57 0.35
N VAL A 95 -5.58 -5.20 0.64
CA VAL A 95 -5.47 -6.22 1.67
C VAL A 95 -4.53 -5.74 2.77
N GLU A 96 -5.00 -5.79 4.01
CA GLU A 96 -4.28 -5.33 5.20
C GLU A 96 -4.57 -6.28 6.35
N ILE A 97 -3.53 -6.67 7.09
CA ILE A 97 -3.67 -7.61 8.21
C ILE A 97 -4.40 -6.98 9.40
N ASN A 98 -4.23 -5.68 9.59
CA ASN A 98 -4.73 -4.95 10.75
C ASN A 98 -6.18 -4.47 10.54
N PRO A 99 -7.18 -5.06 11.21
CA PRO A 99 -8.58 -4.74 10.97
C PRO A 99 -8.96 -3.30 11.37
N TYR A 100 -8.23 -2.69 12.31
CA TYR A 100 -8.49 -1.30 12.73
C TYR A 100 -8.11 -0.33 11.61
N LEU A 101 -7.01 -0.56 10.91
CA LEU A 101 -6.61 0.24 9.76
C LEU A 101 -7.58 0.04 8.58
N VAL A 102 -8.04 -1.19 8.36
CA VAL A 102 -9.09 -1.46 7.37
C VAL A 102 -10.37 -0.70 7.68
N ASN A 103 -10.75 -0.58 8.95
CA ASN A 103 -11.94 0.20 9.35
C ASN A 103 -11.77 1.70 9.09
N VAL A 104 -10.56 2.26 9.29
CA VAL A 104 -10.22 3.63 8.88
C VAL A 104 -10.51 3.81 7.38
N GLY A 105 -10.03 2.90 6.54
CA GLY A 105 -10.28 2.94 5.10
C GLY A 105 -11.74 2.85 4.72
N LYS A 106 -12.50 1.92 5.34
CA LYS A 106 -13.93 1.73 5.08
C LYS A 106 -14.78 2.94 5.45
N ASP A 107 -14.49 3.58 6.57
CA ASP A 107 -15.20 4.79 6.97
C ASP A 107 -14.89 5.98 6.06
N THR A 108 -13.63 6.11 5.63
CA THR A 108 -13.21 7.09 4.64
C THR A 108 -13.85 6.82 3.27
N GLN A 109 -13.86 5.56 2.83
CA GLN A 109 -14.54 5.12 1.60
C GLN A 109 -16.02 5.53 1.58
N LYS A 110 -16.71 5.26 2.70
CA LYS A 110 -18.13 5.62 2.86
C LYS A 110 -18.34 7.13 2.82
N PHE A 111 -17.49 7.88 3.50
CA PHE A 111 -17.57 9.36 3.52
C PHE A 111 -17.40 9.96 2.13
N LEU A 112 -16.43 9.43 1.35
CA LEU A 112 -16.14 9.90 0.00
C LEU A 112 -17.07 9.30 -1.09
N ASN A 113 -18.02 8.44 -0.73
CA ASN A 113 -18.91 7.77 -1.68
C ASN A 113 -18.20 6.95 -2.77
N ILE A 114 -17.09 6.31 -2.44
CA ILE A 114 -16.30 5.51 -3.39
C ILE A 114 -16.88 4.10 -3.49
N ASN A 115 -17.23 3.65 -4.69
CA ASN A 115 -17.97 2.40 -4.92
C ASN A 115 -17.16 1.32 -5.66
N ASN A 116 -15.95 1.65 -6.15
CA ASN A 116 -15.08 0.75 -6.91
C ASN A 116 -13.84 0.32 -6.13
N VAL A 117 -14.00 0.12 -4.82
CA VAL A 117 -12.95 -0.32 -3.90
C VAL A 117 -13.49 -1.38 -2.97
N ASP A 118 -12.70 -2.44 -2.74
CA ASP A 118 -12.90 -3.42 -1.67
C ASP A 118 -11.67 -3.45 -0.74
N LEU A 119 -11.91 -3.36 0.58
CA LEU A 119 -10.87 -3.42 1.61
C LEU A 119 -11.05 -4.67 2.48
N PHE A 120 -10.01 -5.50 2.54
CA PHE A 120 -10.01 -6.79 3.20
C PHE A 120 -9.08 -6.80 4.41
N ALA A 121 -9.61 -7.22 5.57
CA ALA A 121 -8.81 -7.50 6.76
C ALA A 121 -8.31 -8.95 6.70
N SER A 122 -7.11 -9.15 6.18
CA SER A 122 -6.51 -10.48 6.00
C SER A 122 -5.00 -10.40 5.88
N ARG A 123 -4.30 -11.43 6.32
CA ARG A 123 -2.92 -11.67 5.88
C ARG A 123 -2.92 -11.94 4.37
N PHE A 124 -1.88 -11.48 3.68
CA PHE A 124 -1.77 -11.73 2.23
C PHE A 124 -1.71 -13.24 1.91
N GLU A 125 -1.11 -14.05 2.76
CA GLU A 125 -1.06 -15.51 2.63
C GLU A 125 -2.45 -16.15 2.60
N ASP A 126 -3.35 -15.68 3.46
CA ASP A 126 -4.70 -16.20 3.63
C ASP A 126 -5.69 -15.55 2.65
N PHE A 127 -5.28 -14.48 1.99
CA PHE A 127 -6.10 -13.77 1.01
C PHE A 127 -6.37 -14.67 -0.19
N LYS A 128 -7.61 -15.17 -0.28
CA LYS A 128 -8.08 -16.07 -1.34
C LYS A 128 -9.01 -15.31 -2.26
N ILE A 129 -8.56 -15.11 -3.47
CA ILE A 129 -9.34 -14.46 -4.51
C ILE A 129 -9.11 -15.17 -5.85
N THR A 130 -10.16 -15.25 -6.67
CA THR A 130 -10.12 -15.90 -7.99
C THR A 130 -9.88 -14.92 -9.14
N LYS A 131 -10.10 -13.62 -8.89
CA LYS A 131 -9.85 -12.57 -9.90
C LYS A 131 -8.35 -12.31 -10.04
N LYS A 132 -7.94 -11.86 -11.22
CA LYS A 132 -6.60 -11.39 -11.50
C LYS A 132 -6.57 -9.89 -11.65
N TYR A 133 -5.37 -9.31 -11.54
CA TYR A 133 -5.14 -7.88 -11.56
C TYR A 133 -4.22 -7.47 -12.71
N ASP A 134 -4.39 -6.27 -13.20
CA ASP A 134 -3.51 -5.65 -14.18
C ASP A 134 -2.33 -4.95 -13.51
N ILE A 135 -2.50 -4.55 -12.25
CA ILE A 135 -1.47 -3.90 -11.45
C ILE A 135 -1.52 -4.47 -10.02
N ILE A 136 -0.35 -4.83 -9.47
CA ILE A 136 -0.21 -5.13 -8.05
C ILE A 136 0.82 -4.20 -7.45
N PHE A 137 0.45 -3.56 -6.35
CA PHE A 137 1.34 -2.74 -5.52
C PHE A 137 1.84 -3.58 -4.34
N SER A 138 3.16 -3.59 -4.15
CA SER A 138 3.87 -4.15 -3.01
C SER A 138 4.86 -3.10 -2.54
N LEU A 139 4.41 -2.22 -1.64
CA LEU A 139 5.12 -0.99 -1.32
C LEU A 139 5.72 -1.04 0.09
N ALA A 140 6.95 -1.58 0.18
CA ALA A 140 7.73 -1.75 1.41
C ALA A 140 7.02 -2.64 2.45
N ASN A 141 6.52 -3.79 2.02
CA ASN A 141 5.72 -4.70 2.84
C ASN A 141 6.05 -6.19 2.70
N ASP A 142 7.10 -6.55 1.97
CA ASP A 142 7.48 -7.93 1.69
C ASP A 142 8.23 -8.64 2.83
N ASP A 143 8.70 -7.87 3.81
CA ASP A 143 9.37 -8.39 5.01
C ASP A 143 9.25 -7.33 6.12
N THR A 144 8.12 -7.32 6.81
CA THR A 144 7.81 -6.29 7.80
C THR A 144 7.67 -6.88 9.20
N ILE A 145 7.99 -6.04 10.20
CA ILE A 145 8.05 -6.44 11.61
C ILE A 145 6.68 -6.72 12.23
N ASP A 146 5.61 -6.37 11.54
CA ASP A 146 4.23 -6.62 11.96
C ASP A 146 3.73 -8.05 11.68
N GLY A 147 4.59 -8.87 11.05
CA GLY A 147 4.26 -10.26 10.75
C GLY A 147 3.17 -10.42 9.70
N ASN A 148 3.13 -9.50 8.73
CA ASN A 148 2.16 -9.51 7.64
C ASN A 148 2.30 -10.71 6.71
N THR A 149 3.47 -11.37 6.70
CA THR A 149 3.70 -12.59 5.93
C THR A 149 4.71 -13.52 6.63
N GLU A 150 4.48 -14.84 6.52
CA GLU A 150 5.44 -15.90 6.85
C GLU A 150 6.07 -16.49 5.58
N PHE A 151 5.65 -16.04 4.41
CA PHE A 151 6.24 -16.46 3.14
C PHE A 151 7.71 -16.06 3.04
N THR A 152 8.51 -16.94 2.47
CA THR A 152 9.78 -16.53 1.87
C THR A 152 9.52 -15.55 0.73
N PHE A 153 10.51 -14.74 0.37
CA PHE A 153 10.34 -13.77 -0.73
C PHE A 153 9.96 -14.46 -2.05
N ASP A 154 10.49 -15.65 -2.35
CA ASP A 154 10.10 -16.39 -3.57
C ASP A 154 8.64 -16.85 -3.54
N GLU A 155 8.14 -17.34 -2.41
CA GLU A 155 6.73 -17.73 -2.25
C GLU A 155 5.81 -16.52 -2.37
N TYR A 156 6.20 -15.38 -1.76
CA TYR A 156 5.49 -14.12 -1.84
C TYR A 156 5.36 -13.65 -3.31
N ILE A 157 6.48 -13.63 -4.03
CA ILE A 157 6.51 -13.23 -5.45
C ILE A 157 5.78 -14.24 -6.35
N LYS A 158 5.84 -15.53 -6.05
CA LYS A 158 5.07 -16.55 -6.77
C LYS A 158 3.56 -16.34 -6.62
N LYS A 159 3.09 -15.98 -5.42
CA LYS A 159 1.68 -15.64 -5.22
C LYS A 159 1.28 -14.39 -5.99
N ILE A 160 2.10 -13.33 -5.97
CA ILE A 160 1.87 -12.12 -6.75
C ILE A 160 1.78 -12.43 -8.25
N GLN A 161 2.72 -13.21 -8.79
CA GLN A 161 2.72 -13.63 -10.18
C GLN A 161 1.43 -14.38 -10.55
N GLY A 162 0.98 -15.27 -9.66
CA GLY A 162 -0.28 -16.01 -9.84
C GLY A 162 -1.53 -15.13 -9.87
N LEU A 163 -1.48 -13.94 -9.27
CA LEU A 163 -2.58 -12.97 -9.23
C LEU A 163 -2.52 -11.93 -10.35
N LEU A 164 -1.40 -11.78 -11.05
CA LEU A 164 -1.27 -10.86 -12.18
C LEU A 164 -1.80 -11.46 -13.48
N ASN A 165 -2.42 -10.63 -14.30
CA ASN A 165 -2.66 -10.92 -15.70
C ASN A 165 -1.33 -11.01 -16.46
N GLU A 166 -1.31 -11.71 -17.61
CA GLU A 166 -0.23 -11.63 -18.57
C GLU A 166 -0.09 -10.16 -19.04
N GLY A 167 1.14 -9.66 -19.10
CA GLY A 167 1.41 -8.25 -19.37
C GLY A 167 1.08 -7.29 -18.22
N GLY A 168 0.53 -7.79 -17.11
CA GLY A 168 0.26 -6.99 -15.90
C GLY A 168 1.52 -6.51 -15.20
N HIS A 169 1.41 -5.52 -14.31
CA HIS A 169 2.54 -4.83 -13.71
C HIS A 169 2.62 -5.05 -12.20
N LEU A 170 3.82 -5.39 -11.72
CA LEU A 170 4.17 -5.31 -10.31
C LEU A 170 4.88 -3.98 -10.03
N MET A 171 4.31 -3.18 -9.13
CA MET A 171 4.90 -1.96 -8.58
C MET A 171 5.53 -2.31 -7.23
N TRP A 172 6.86 -2.42 -7.16
CA TRP A 172 7.56 -2.85 -5.96
C TRP A 172 8.44 -1.73 -5.39
N GLU A 173 8.20 -1.37 -4.12
CA GLU A 173 9.08 -0.48 -3.35
C GLU A 173 9.82 -1.32 -2.31
N THR A 174 11.13 -1.16 -2.22
CA THR A 174 11.94 -1.88 -1.22
C THR A 174 11.63 -1.44 0.20
N ILE A 175 11.79 -2.36 1.15
CA ILE A 175 11.91 -2.00 2.57
C ILE A 175 13.24 -1.26 2.84
N SER A 176 13.36 -0.64 4.01
CA SER A 176 14.52 0.18 4.37
C SER A 176 15.86 -0.54 4.23
N PRO A 177 16.06 -1.74 4.81
CA PRO A 177 17.35 -2.44 4.69
C PRO A 177 17.73 -2.71 3.23
N ASP A 178 16.83 -3.23 2.41
CA ASP A 178 17.08 -3.58 1.01
C ASP A 178 17.47 -2.37 0.16
N THR A 179 17.03 -1.17 0.53
CA THR A 179 17.34 0.05 -0.22
C THR A 179 18.83 0.33 -0.27
N TYR A 180 19.54 0.08 0.83
CA TYR A 180 20.93 0.49 1.01
C TYR A 180 21.91 -0.68 1.10
N ASP A 181 21.44 -1.90 1.38
CA ASP A 181 22.27 -3.09 1.47
C ASP A 181 22.16 -3.94 0.19
N PRO A 182 23.22 -3.94 -0.67
CA PRO A 182 23.23 -4.75 -1.87
C PRO A 182 23.11 -6.25 -1.62
N GLU A 183 23.57 -6.74 -0.47
CA GLU A 183 23.54 -8.18 -0.15
C GLU A 183 22.11 -8.63 0.18
N LEU A 184 21.25 -7.74 0.67
CA LEU A 184 19.83 -7.99 0.87
C LEU A 184 19.03 -7.78 -0.42
N PHE A 185 19.37 -6.75 -1.21
CA PHE A 185 18.64 -6.39 -2.43
C PHE A 185 18.86 -7.36 -3.60
N LYS A 186 20.13 -7.73 -3.87
CA LYS A 186 20.49 -8.58 -5.03
C LYS A 186 19.74 -9.90 -5.09
N PRO A 187 19.61 -10.70 -3.99
CA PRO A 187 18.86 -11.94 -4.03
C PRO A 187 17.38 -11.74 -4.40
N LYS A 188 16.73 -10.71 -3.85
CA LYS A 188 15.34 -10.36 -4.16
C LYS A 188 15.19 -9.95 -5.61
N ARG A 189 16.08 -9.10 -6.12
CA ARG A 189 16.11 -8.69 -7.52
C ARG A 189 16.24 -9.89 -8.47
N LEU A 190 17.13 -10.83 -8.19
CA LEU A 190 17.29 -12.04 -9.00
C LEU A 190 16.03 -12.91 -9.05
N ILE A 191 15.28 -12.99 -7.93
CA ILE A 191 14.01 -13.72 -7.90
C ILE A 191 12.97 -13.01 -8.78
N LEU A 192 12.90 -11.68 -8.71
CA LEU A 192 12.00 -10.89 -9.52
C LEU A 192 12.32 -11.02 -11.03
N GLU A 193 13.57 -10.84 -11.42
CA GLU A 193 14.00 -10.89 -12.83
C GLU A 193 13.88 -12.28 -13.47
N LYS A 194 13.80 -13.36 -12.68
CA LYS A 194 13.48 -14.70 -13.18
C LYS A 194 12.01 -14.86 -13.59
N LYS A 195 11.12 -14.03 -13.06
CA LYS A 195 9.67 -14.17 -13.20
C LYS A 195 9.04 -13.03 -14.00
N PHE A 196 9.70 -11.89 -14.04
CA PHE A 196 9.20 -10.65 -14.61
C PHE A 196 10.27 -9.95 -15.46
N THR A 197 9.82 -9.11 -16.38
CA THR A 197 10.69 -8.18 -17.11
C THR A 197 10.76 -6.85 -16.37
N LEU A 198 11.95 -6.39 -16.01
CA LEU A 198 12.15 -5.07 -15.40
C LEU A 198 11.91 -3.98 -16.45
N LEU A 199 11.01 -3.04 -16.17
CA LEU A 199 10.71 -1.89 -17.04
C LEU A 199 11.34 -0.60 -16.51
N GLU A 200 11.29 -0.36 -15.22
CA GLU A 200 11.81 0.86 -14.59
C GLU A 200 12.43 0.56 -13.23
N GLU A 201 13.47 1.31 -12.91
CA GLU A 201 14.07 1.38 -11.58
C GLU A 201 14.45 2.82 -11.27
N LYS A 202 14.08 3.31 -10.09
CA LYS A 202 14.44 4.66 -9.61
C LYS A 202 14.50 4.74 -8.10
N MET A 203 15.26 5.73 -7.61
CA MET A 203 15.20 6.13 -6.20
C MET A 203 14.08 7.16 -6.05
N VAL A 204 13.24 6.96 -5.04
CA VAL A 204 12.13 7.86 -4.72
C VAL A 204 12.27 8.38 -3.30
N LYS A 205 11.99 9.66 -3.11
CA LYS A 205 12.03 10.29 -1.79
C LYS A 205 11.04 9.61 -0.84
N SER A 206 11.49 9.37 0.40
CA SER A 206 10.68 8.82 1.49
C SER A 206 10.70 9.78 2.68
N GLU A 207 9.55 10.02 3.29
CA GLU A 207 9.44 10.85 4.49
C GLU A 207 9.54 10.05 5.77
N TYR A 208 9.33 8.74 5.70
CA TYR A 208 9.28 7.88 6.88
C TYR A 208 9.89 6.49 6.61
N PRO A 209 10.69 5.97 7.54
CA PRO A 209 11.23 6.67 8.71
C PRO A 209 12.25 7.74 8.32
N VAL A 210 12.47 8.73 9.18
CA VAL A 210 13.28 9.93 8.89
C VAL A 210 14.72 9.59 8.48
N ASN A 211 15.27 8.49 8.98
CA ASN A 211 16.60 8.00 8.64
C ASN A 211 16.66 7.23 7.30
N VAL A 212 15.55 7.13 6.58
CA VAL A 212 15.44 6.48 5.27
C VAL A 212 14.91 7.51 4.26
N PRO A 213 15.79 8.41 3.75
CA PRO A 213 15.35 9.53 2.91
C PRO A 213 14.87 9.11 1.53
N GLU A 214 15.27 7.93 1.07
CA GLU A 214 14.91 7.40 -0.25
C GLU A 214 14.63 5.90 -0.18
N ARG A 215 13.87 5.40 -1.16
CA ARG A 215 13.63 3.97 -1.40
C ARG A 215 13.78 3.64 -2.86
N ARG A 216 14.14 2.39 -3.18
CA ARG A 216 14.07 1.92 -4.56
C ARG A 216 12.63 1.61 -4.92
N PHE A 217 12.22 2.11 -6.06
CA PHE A 217 10.94 1.79 -6.67
C PHE A 217 11.19 1.18 -8.05
N LEU A 218 10.61 0.01 -8.28
CA LEU A 218 10.78 -0.76 -9.50
C LEU A 218 9.42 -1.11 -10.10
N VAL A 219 9.36 -1.09 -11.43
CA VAL A 219 8.20 -1.55 -12.18
C VAL A 219 8.61 -2.77 -12.98
N PHE A 220 7.88 -3.86 -12.79
CA PHE A 220 8.07 -5.11 -13.50
C PHE A 220 6.82 -5.46 -14.29
N GLN A 221 7.00 -6.14 -15.44
CA GLN A 221 5.91 -6.70 -16.22
C GLN A 221 5.90 -8.22 -16.09
N ASN A 222 4.71 -8.78 -15.89
CA ASN A 222 4.47 -10.22 -15.88
C ASN A 222 4.53 -10.75 -17.33
N ASN A 223 5.39 -11.72 -17.57
CA ASN A 223 5.60 -12.31 -18.89
C ASN A 223 4.46 -13.26 -19.28
#